data_2e756a553eedc3eaa1e22a90ad73f2ed
#
_entry.id   2e756a553eedc3eaa1e22a90ad73f2ed
#
_cell.length_a   1.000
_cell.length_b   1.000
_cell.length_c   1.000
_cell.angle_alpha   90.00
_cell.angle_beta   90.00
_cell.angle_gamma   90.00
#
_symmetry.space_group_name_H-M   'P 1'
#
loop_
_entity.id
_entity.type
_entity.pdbx_description
1 polymer ?
#
loop_
_entity_poly.entity_id
_entity_poly.type
_entity_poly.pdbx_seq_one_letter_code
_entity_poly.pdbx_strand_id
1 'polypeptide(L)'
;MDEWVEDGVAVPVTHPLSFERADRELCFNRIRPELQMPEANLHFPKADVSVYVASWDTARCAVMQGGQGDIKHWAFNDPLRRTGLHADAPPTPEEYRSLGTRVVELHPITLAQNARTSGGGNITMVPKQAVTVGPKETWRAEKVSIWHAGTHDNPLGQRLTALMISKRFVDASTPMSLLADHPNVQFNYYRCGLGSCAVEMH
;
A
#
# COMPACT_ATOMS: atom_id res chain seq x y z
N MET A 1 1.05 6.18 -5.07
CA MET A 1 2.25 5.38 -5.34
C MET A 1 3.16 5.41 -4.13
N ASP A 2 4.14 4.54 -4.10
CA ASP A 2 5.09 4.40 -3.00
C ASP A 2 6.49 4.33 -3.59
N GLU A 3 7.53 4.58 -2.81
CA GLU A 3 8.93 4.30 -3.17
C GLU A 3 9.75 4.02 -1.92
N TRP A 4 10.75 3.20 -2.04
CA TRP A 4 11.68 2.88 -0.97
C TRP A 4 12.58 4.07 -0.62
N VAL A 5 12.95 4.15 0.65
CA VAL A 5 13.85 5.19 1.17
C VAL A 5 15.01 4.54 1.91
N GLU A 6 16.23 4.95 1.57
CA GLU A 6 17.46 4.59 2.27
C GLU A 6 18.25 5.87 2.58
N ASP A 7 18.76 5.97 3.77
CA ASP A 7 19.55 7.14 4.24
C ASP A 7 18.85 8.49 4.00
N GLY A 8 17.52 8.51 4.14
CA GLY A 8 16.70 9.71 3.94
C GLY A 8 16.47 10.12 2.48
N VAL A 9 16.85 9.29 1.53
CA VAL A 9 16.69 9.54 0.10
C VAL A 9 15.89 8.41 -0.54
N ALA A 10 14.99 8.73 -1.48
CA ALA A 10 14.33 7.71 -2.28
C ALA A 10 15.37 6.93 -3.10
N VAL A 11 15.22 5.61 -3.14
CA VAL A 11 16.14 4.77 -3.92
C VAL A 11 16.14 5.20 -5.40
N PRO A 12 17.27 5.06 -6.10
CA PRO A 12 17.33 5.39 -7.52
C PRO A 12 16.48 4.42 -8.34
N VAL A 13 15.99 4.87 -9.49
CA VAL A 13 15.21 4.03 -10.43
C VAL A 13 15.95 2.75 -10.84
N THR A 14 17.28 2.75 -10.77
CA THR A 14 18.11 1.56 -11.04
C THR A 14 18.12 0.54 -9.90
N HIS A 15 17.58 0.89 -8.73
CA HIS A 15 17.52 -0.04 -7.60
C HIS A 15 16.60 -1.24 -7.94
N PRO A 16 17.02 -2.49 -7.62
CA PRO A 16 16.27 -3.69 -7.99
C PRO A 16 14.82 -3.71 -7.48
N LEU A 17 14.56 -3.07 -6.35
CA LEU A 17 13.24 -3.02 -5.72
C LEU A 17 12.46 -1.73 -6.01
N SER A 18 12.98 -0.78 -6.82
CA SER A 18 12.28 0.48 -7.08
C SER A 18 10.90 0.25 -7.68
N PHE A 19 9.88 0.85 -7.07
CA PHE A 19 8.52 0.85 -7.58
C PHE A 19 8.40 1.67 -8.86
N GLU A 20 9.06 2.83 -8.93
CA GLU A 20 9.09 3.62 -10.16
C GLU A 20 9.63 2.80 -11.33
N ARG A 21 10.72 2.05 -11.13
CA ARG A 21 11.24 1.15 -12.14
C ARG A 21 10.21 0.10 -12.56
N ALA A 22 9.63 -0.59 -11.58
CA ALA A 22 8.66 -1.64 -11.84
C ALA A 22 7.44 -1.11 -12.61
N ASP A 23 6.89 0.02 -12.22
CA ASP A 23 5.75 0.65 -12.89
C ASP A 23 6.10 1.05 -14.33
N ARG A 24 7.29 1.61 -14.54
CA ARG A 24 7.76 1.97 -15.89
C ARG A 24 7.94 0.73 -16.77
N GLU A 25 8.65 -0.28 -16.30
CA GLU A 25 8.99 -1.47 -17.08
C GLU A 25 7.78 -2.40 -17.31
N LEU A 26 6.92 -2.55 -16.32
CA LEU A 26 5.82 -3.52 -16.36
C LEU A 26 4.50 -2.92 -16.86
N CYS A 27 4.34 -1.60 -16.80
CA CYS A 27 3.11 -0.92 -17.20
C CYS A 27 3.36 0.15 -18.25
N PHE A 28 3.93 1.30 -17.88
CA PHE A 28 3.93 2.49 -18.74
C PHE A 28 4.65 2.28 -20.07
N ASN A 29 5.84 1.68 -20.07
CA ASN A 29 6.62 1.45 -21.29
C ASN A 29 6.04 0.37 -22.20
N ARG A 30 5.03 -0.38 -21.73
CA ARG A 30 4.34 -1.41 -22.54
C ARG A 30 3.10 -0.87 -23.25
N ILE A 31 2.68 0.34 -22.90
CA ILE A 31 1.57 1.02 -23.59
C ILE A 31 2.07 1.48 -24.95
N ARG A 32 1.25 1.31 -25.99
CA ARG A 32 1.58 1.80 -27.32
C ARG A 32 1.90 3.31 -27.29
N PRO A 33 2.92 3.76 -28.03
CA PRO A 33 3.41 5.16 -27.94
C PRO A 33 2.31 6.22 -28.06
N GLU A 34 1.33 6.00 -28.92
CA GLU A 34 0.22 6.92 -29.17
C GLU A 34 -0.80 6.98 -28.01
N LEU A 35 -0.71 6.06 -27.06
CA LEU A 35 -1.58 6.01 -25.89
C LEU A 35 -0.81 6.22 -24.57
N GLN A 36 0.50 6.43 -24.63
CA GLN A 36 1.30 6.68 -23.45
C GLN A 36 0.94 8.01 -22.81
N MET A 37 0.91 8.02 -21.49
CA MET A 37 0.78 9.24 -20.72
C MET A 37 2.05 10.10 -20.90
N PRO A 38 1.91 11.43 -21.09
CA PRO A 38 3.06 12.32 -21.07
C PRO A 38 3.87 12.19 -19.79
N GLU A 39 5.20 12.22 -19.90
CA GLU A 39 6.11 12.06 -18.74
C GLU A 39 5.79 13.06 -17.62
N ALA A 40 5.41 14.27 -17.94
CA ALA A 40 5.03 15.30 -16.98
C ALA A 40 3.82 14.92 -16.10
N ASN A 41 3.06 13.90 -16.48
CA ASN A 41 1.90 13.42 -15.75
C ASN A 41 2.21 12.17 -14.90
N LEU A 42 3.45 11.68 -14.93
CA LEU A 42 3.89 10.58 -14.10
C LEU A 42 4.50 11.12 -12.79
N HIS A 43 3.77 11.01 -11.71
CA HIS A 43 4.18 11.53 -10.40
C HIS A 43 4.60 10.37 -9.49
N PHE A 44 5.89 10.26 -9.24
CA PHE A 44 6.45 9.31 -8.28
C PHE A 44 6.88 10.05 -7.01
N PRO A 45 6.48 9.59 -5.81
CA PRO A 45 6.87 10.24 -4.58
C PRO A 45 8.37 10.08 -4.33
N LYS A 46 8.96 11.11 -3.72
CA LYS A 46 10.36 11.12 -3.27
C LYS A 46 10.39 11.35 -1.76
N ALA A 47 11.55 11.21 -1.12
CA ALA A 47 11.68 11.44 0.32
C ALA A 47 11.26 12.87 0.71
N ASP A 48 11.56 13.87 -0.12
CA ASP A 48 10.87 15.16 -0.08
C ASP A 48 9.51 15.03 -0.75
N VAL A 49 8.48 14.94 0.08
CA VAL A 49 7.09 14.71 -0.36
C VAL A 49 6.40 15.98 -0.87
N SER A 50 7.01 17.15 -0.75
CA SER A 50 6.37 18.45 -1.00
C SER A 50 5.79 18.57 -2.39
N VAL A 51 6.56 18.20 -3.43
CA VAL A 51 6.14 18.24 -4.83
C VAL A 51 4.98 17.26 -5.09
N TYR A 52 5.10 16.05 -4.54
CA TYR A 52 4.06 15.03 -4.69
C TYR A 52 2.76 15.47 -4.01
N VAL A 53 2.84 15.98 -2.79
CA VAL A 53 1.67 16.49 -2.06
C VAL A 53 1.04 17.68 -2.79
N ALA A 54 1.85 18.62 -3.30
CA ALA A 54 1.34 19.74 -4.06
C ALA A 54 0.59 19.33 -5.34
N SER A 55 0.97 18.23 -5.97
CA SER A 55 0.24 17.71 -7.14
C SER A 55 -1.21 17.36 -6.87
N TRP A 56 -1.53 16.98 -5.62
CA TRP A 56 -2.90 16.67 -5.20
C TRP A 56 -3.81 17.90 -5.08
N ASP A 57 -3.27 19.11 -5.08
CA ASP A 57 -4.07 20.34 -5.05
C ASP A 57 -4.59 20.71 -6.44
N THR A 58 -3.92 20.24 -7.48
CA THR A 58 -4.27 20.51 -8.88
C THR A 58 -4.84 19.28 -9.60
N ALA A 59 -4.56 18.08 -9.10
CA ALA A 59 -5.00 16.84 -9.70
C ALA A 59 -6.21 16.25 -8.96
N ARG A 60 -7.11 15.65 -9.73
CA ARG A 60 -8.25 14.88 -9.22
C ARG A 60 -7.93 13.39 -9.33
N CYS A 61 -7.97 12.69 -8.25
CA CYS A 61 -7.78 11.25 -8.26
C CYS A 61 -9.12 10.55 -8.56
N ALA A 62 -9.31 10.13 -9.80
CA ALA A 62 -10.51 9.39 -10.18
C ALA A 62 -10.52 7.98 -9.57
N VAL A 63 -9.40 7.27 -9.61
CA VAL A 63 -9.28 5.93 -9.04
C VAL A 63 -7.94 5.77 -8.33
N MET A 64 -8.00 5.44 -7.05
CA MET A 64 -6.86 4.88 -6.33
C MET A 64 -6.92 3.37 -6.46
N GLN A 65 -5.92 2.78 -7.07
CA GLN A 65 -5.79 1.35 -7.22
C GLN A 65 -4.63 0.85 -6.35
N GLY A 66 -4.85 -0.24 -5.63
CA GLY A 66 -3.83 -0.77 -4.75
C GLY A 66 -4.03 -2.25 -4.44
N GLY A 67 -3.02 -2.83 -3.85
CA GLY A 67 -3.05 -4.16 -3.25
C GLY A 67 -3.19 -4.09 -1.74
N GLN A 68 -3.15 -5.25 -1.11
CA GLN A 68 -3.06 -5.37 0.34
C GLN A 68 -1.80 -6.13 0.74
N GLY A 69 -1.19 -5.72 1.83
CA GLY A 69 -0.11 -6.47 2.45
C GLY A 69 -0.59 -7.47 3.50
N ASP A 70 0.31 -8.32 3.96
CA ASP A 70 0.03 -9.38 4.95
C ASP A 70 -0.49 -8.80 6.28
N ILE A 71 0.00 -7.64 6.70
CA ILE A 71 -0.47 -6.96 7.92
C ILE A 71 -1.83 -6.26 7.75
N LYS A 72 -2.46 -6.40 6.61
CA LYS A 72 -3.73 -5.73 6.27
C LYS A 72 -3.61 -4.21 6.21
N HIS A 73 -2.71 -3.77 5.36
CA HIS A 73 -2.52 -2.39 4.95
C HIS A 73 -2.76 -2.23 3.44
N TRP A 74 -2.88 -1.00 2.98
CA TRP A 74 -2.75 -0.61 1.58
C TRP A 74 -1.57 0.35 1.46
N ALA A 75 -0.88 0.37 0.31
CA ALA A 75 0.39 1.06 0.18
C ALA A 75 1.31 0.65 1.35
N PHE A 76 2.05 1.55 1.96
CA PHE A 76 2.76 1.29 3.22
C PHE A 76 2.09 1.98 4.42
N ASN A 77 0.77 2.05 4.42
CA ASN A 77 0.01 2.51 5.56
C ASN A 77 -0.10 1.41 6.62
N ASP A 78 1.04 1.08 7.21
CA ASP A 78 1.17 0.12 8.29
C ASP A 78 0.48 0.62 9.58
N PRO A 79 0.09 -0.27 10.51
CA PRO A 79 -0.31 0.14 11.85
C PRO A 79 0.77 1.01 12.50
N LEU A 80 0.38 2.09 13.15
CA LEU A 80 1.34 2.93 13.86
C LEU A 80 1.98 2.16 15.02
N ARG A 81 3.25 2.46 15.28
CA ARG A 81 3.97 1.88 16.41
C ARG A 81 3.27 2.20 17.73
N ARG A 82 3.19 1.22 18.58
CA ARG A 82 2.64 1.33 19.93
C ARG A 82 3.64 2.00 20.87
N THR A 83 3.89 3.28 20.62
CA THR A 83 4.82 4.14 21.37
C THR A 83 4.25 5.54 21.52
N GLY A 84 4.76 6.31 22.51
CA GLY A 84 4.32 7.69 22.73
C GLY A 84 2.81 7.79 22.94
N LEU A 85 2.14 8.64 22.18
CA LEU A 85 0.69 8.85 22.26
C LEU A 85 -0.15 7.59 22.02
N HIS A 86 0.41 6.63 21.29
CA HIS A 86 -0.27 5.38 20.94
C HIS A 86 0.24 4.16 21.71
N ALA A 87 0.94 4.35 22.84
CA ALA A 87 1.48 3.25 23.64
C ALA A 87 0.37 2.30 24.14
N ASP A 88 -0.70 2.87 24.67
CA ASP A 88 -1.79 2.11 25.29
C ASP A 88 -2.94 1.76 24.34
N ALA A 89 -3.20 2.61 23.33
CA ALA A 89 -4.25 2.40 22.35
C ALA A 89 -3.76 2.74 20.92
N PRO A 90 -4.31 2.12 19.87
CA PRO A 90 -4.06 2.56 18.50
C PRO A 90 -4.66 3.96 18.30
N PRO A 91 -4.25 4.69 17.25
CA PRO A 91 -4.93 5.92 16.88
C PRO A 91 -6.41 5.65 16.57
N THR A 92 -7.25 6.64 16.78
CA THR A 92 -8.63 6.58 16.29
C THR A 92 -8.64 6.50 14.77
N PRO A 93 -9.74 6.00 14.15
CA PRO A 93 -9.90 6.03 12.70
C PRO A 93 -9.71 7.41 12.08
N GLU A 94 -10.18 8.45 12.74
CA GLU A 94 -10.05 9.86 12.33
C GLU A 94 -8.61 10.33 12.35
N GLU A 95 -7.89 10.07 13.42
CA GLU A 95 -6.46 10.38 13.54
C GLU A 95 -5.66 9.68 12.46
N TYR A 96 -5.92 8.39 12.25
CA TYR A 96 -5.22 7.64 11.21
C TYR A 96 -5.53 8.17 9.80
N ARG A 97 -6.79 8.49 9.51
CA ARG A 97 -7.21 9.06 8.23
C ARG A 97 -6.63 10.45 7.95
N SER A 98 -6.24 11.18 8.99
CA SER A 98 -5.59 12.49 8.83
C SER A 98 -4.15 12.43 8.37
N LEU A 99 -3.51 11.25 8.41
CA LEU A 99 -2.13 11.08 8.00
C LEU A 99 -1.99 11.28 6.50
N GLY A 100 -1.15 12.24 6.11
CA GLY A 100 -0.81 12.51 4.72
C GLY A 100 0.30 11.62 4.17
N THR A 101 0.66 11.87 2.92
CA THR A 101 1.85 11.29 2.27
C THR A 101 3.08 11.60 3.09
N ARG A 102 3.88 10.59 3.38
CA ARG A 102 5.00 10.68 4.32
C ARG A 102 6.01 9.57 4.14
N VAL A 103 7.20 9.79 4.67
CA VAL A 103 8.17 8.70 4.89
C VAL A 103 7.75 7.93 6.16
N VAL A 104 7.77 6.61 6.07
CA VAL A 104 7.41 5.70 7.15
C VAL A 104 8.51 4.68 7.40
N GLU A 105 8.63 4.25 8.66
CA GLU A 105 9.35 3.04 8.99
C GLU A 105 8.40 1.84 8.88
N LEU A 106 8.85 0.81 8.18
CA LEU A 106 8.02 -0.33 7.88
C LEU A 106 7.85 -1.27 9.08
N HIS A 107 6.67 -1.83 9.18
CA HIS A 107 6.38 -2.86 10.17
C HIS A 107 7.19 -4.14 9.87
N PRO A 108 7.68 -4.87 10.90
CA PRO A 108 8.44 -6.11 10.68
C PRO A 108 7.74 -7.14 9.78
N ILE A 109 6.43 -7.27 9.87
CA ILE A 109 5.65 -8.16 8.99
C ILE A 109 5.72 -7.68 7.53
N THR A 110 5.66 -6.36 7.29
CA THR A 110 5.79 -5.77 5.96
C THR A 110 7.19 -6.02 5.38
N LEU A 111 8.24 -5.90 6.20
CA LEU A 111 9.60 -6.24 5.80
C LEU A 111 9.73 -7.73 5.45
N ALA A 112 9.19 -8.62 6.29
CA ALA A 112 9.23 -10.06 6.06
C ALA A 112 8.45 -10.46 4.78
N GLN A 113 7.29 -9.83 4.54
CA GLN A 113 6.53 -10.04 3.30
C GLN A 113 7.36 -9.65 2.08
N ASN A 114 7.94 -8.45 2.07
CA ASN A 114 8.72 -7.97 0.94
C ASN A 114 10.01 -8.76 0.74
N ALA A 115 10.65 -9.24 1.81
CA ALA A 115 11.76 -10.19 1.70
C ALA A 115 11.33 -11.46 0.97
N ARG A 116 10.18 -12.03 1.34
CA ARG A 116 9.63 -13.25 0.72
C ARG A 116 9.27 -13.04 -0.75
N THR A 117 8.62 -11.93 -1.08
CA THR A 117 8.07 -11.71 -2.42
C THR A 117 9.07 -11.11 -3.41
N SER A 118 10.02 -10.33 -2.94
CA SER A 118 10.89 -9.53 -3.80
C SER A 118 12.36 -9.54 -3.40
N GLY A 119 12.67 -9.77 -2.13
CA GLY A 119 14.03 -9.73 -1.59
C GLY A 119 14.77 -11.09 -1.61
N GLY A 120 14.29 -12.08 -2.34
CA GLY A 120 14.91 -13.41 -2.39
C GLY A 120 14.91 -14.14 -1.03
N GLY A 121 14.00 -13.80 -0.13
CA GLY A 121 13.93 -14.32 1.23
C GLY A 121 14.85 -13.60 2.24
N ASN A 122 15.67 -12.66 1.78
CA ASN A 122 16.63 -11.96 2.63
C ASN A 122 16.07 -10.60 3.09
N ILE A 123 15.71 -10.51 4.37
CA ILE A 123 15.14 -9.29 4.95
C ILE A 123 16.13 -8.10 4.94
N THR A 124 17.44 -8.37 4.91
CA THR A 124 18.45 -7.29 4.88
C THR A 124 18.54 -6.61 3.52
N MET A 125 17.95 -7.20 2.48
CA MET A 125 17.86 -6.62 1.14
C MET A 125 16.65 -5.70 0.96
N VAL A 126 15.76 -5.62 1.95
CA VAL A 126 14.58 -4.77 1.90
C VAL A 126 14.84 -3.48 2.66
N PRO A 127 14.69 -2.31 2.03
CA PRO A 127 14.79 -1.04 2.73
C PRO A 127 13.82 -0.95 3.91
N LYS A 128 14.27 -0.35 5.01
CA LYS A 128 13.49 -0.27 6.24
C LYS A 128 12.47 0.87 6.23
N GLN A 129 12.62 1.78 5.29
CA GLN A 129 11.76 2.95 5.15
C GLN A 129 11.20 3.02 3.73
N ALA A 130 10.06 3.66 3.62
CA ALA A 130 9.45 3.98 2.34
C ALA A 130 8.70 5.33 2.44
N VAL A 131 8.58 6.02 1.32
CA VAL A 131 7.59 7.08 1.17
C VAL A 131 6.29 6.44 0.67
N THR A 132 5.16 6.82 1.26
CA THR A 132 3.86 6.24 0.92
C THR A 132 2.78 7.31 0.79
N VAL A 133 1.88 7.10 -0.18
CA VAL A 133 0.63 7.88 -0.24
C VAL A 133 -0.16 7.67 1.04
N GLY A 134 -0.63 8.76 1.63
CA GLY A 134 -1.31 8.72 2.93
C GLY A 134 -2.80 8.36 2.83
N PRO A 135 -3.40 8.00 3.98
CA PRO A 135 -4.85 7.89 4.09
C PRO A 135 -5.58 9.16 3.66
N LYS A 136 -5.08 10.34 4.04
CA LYS A 136 -5.67 11.62 3.67
C LYS A 136 -5.86 11.77 2.16
N GLU A 137 -4.86 11.42 1.37
CA GLU A 137 -4.92 11.45 -0.09
C GLU A 137 -5.82 10.33 -0.61
N THR A 138 -5.78 9.15 -0.01
CA THR A 138 -6.65 8.03 -0.37
C THR A 138 -8.14 8.40 -0.28
N TRP A 139 -8.54 9.15 0.78
CA TRP A 139 -9.93 9.59 0.94
C TRP A 139 -10.36 10.68 -0.04
N ARG A 140 -9.43 11.32 -0.76
CA ARG A 140 -9.71 12.25 -1.86
C ARG A 140 -10.02 11.53 -3.18
N ALA A 141 -9.73 10.24 -3.28
CA ALA A 141 -10.05 9.46 -4.47
C ALA A 141 -11.57 9.28 -4.61
N GLU A 142 -12.09 9.39 -5.82
CA GLU A 142 -13.51 9.14 -6.10
C GLU A 142 -13.87 7.67 -5.97
N LYS A 143 -12.91 6.80 -6.25
CA LYS A 143 -13.03 5.37 -6.09
C LYS A 143 -11.73 4.79 -5.56
N VAL A 144 -11.85 3.90 -4.59
CA VAL A 144 -10.75 3.04 -4.14
C VAL A 144 -11.00 1.62 -4.64
N SER A 145 -10.04 1.06 -5.38
CA SER A 145 -10.11 -0.29 -5.94
C SER A 145 -8.95 -1.11 -5.41
N ILE A 146 -9.24 -2.00 -4.48
CA ILE A 146 -8.25 -2.88 -3.87
C ILE A 146 -8.26 -4.23 -4.57
N TRP A 147 -7.09 -4.67 -5.01
CA TRP A 147 -6.90 -5.96 -5.66
C TRP A 147 -6.06 -6.86 -4.77
N HIS A 148 -6.60 -8.03 -4.50
CA HIS A 148 -5.84 -9.09 -3.87
C HIS A 148 -5.15 -9.91 -4.96
N ALA A 149 -3.87 -9.65 -5.14
CA ALA A 149 -3.04 -10.38 -6.12
C ALA A 149 -2.67 -11.80 -5.66
N GLY A 150 -2.97 -12.14 -4.39
CA GLY A 150 -2.64 -13.42 -3.81
C GLY A 150 -3.41 -14.55 -4.44
N THR A 151 -2.69 -15.61 -4.68
CA THR A 151 -3.19 -16.91 -5.07
C THR A 151 -3.46 -17.76 -3.83
N HIS A 152 -3.18 -19.04 -3.90
CA HIS A 152 -3.48 -20.03 -2.86
C HIS A 152 -2.75 -19.81 -1.53
N ASP A 153 -1.72 -18.97 -1.51
CA ASP A 153 -0.75 -18.88 -0.40
C ASP A 153 -1.28 -18.15 0.85
N ASN A 154 -2.36 -17.38 0.73
CA ASN A 154 -2.94 -16.67 1.86
C ASN A 154 -4.47 -16.55 1.79
N PRO A 155 -5.23 -17.65 1.69
CA PRO A 155 -6.69 -17.61 1.61
C PRO A 155 -7.33 -17.05 2.89
N LEU A 156 -6.70 -17.27 4.05
CA LEU A 156 -7.17 -16.68 5.31
C LEU A 156 -7.08 -15.15 5.27
N GLY A 157 -5.99 -14.62 4.75
CA GLY A 157 -5.79 -13.18 4.62
C GLY A 157 -6.85 -12.52 3.75
N GLN A 158 -7.23 -13.14 2.64
CA GLN A 158 -8.29 -12.64 1.76
C GLN A 158 -9.65 -12.67 2.45
N ARG A 159 -9.98 -13.77 3.11
CA ARG A 159 -11.24 -13.91 3.87
C ARG A 159 -11.34 -12.89 4.98
N LEU A 160 -10.26 -12.69 5.72
CA LEU A 160 -10.23 -11.72 6.80
C LEU A 160 -10.49 -10.30 6.27
N THR A 161 -9.84 -9.92 5.17
CA THR A 161 -10.06 -8.60 4.56
C THR A 161 -11.49 -8.45 4.04
N ALA A 162 -12.01 -9.45 3.34
CA ALA A 162 -13.39 -9.45 2.86
C ALA A 162 -14.38 -9.32 4.02
N LEU A 163 -14.13 -10.02 5.14
CA LEU A 163 -14.95 -9.93 6.35
C LEU A 163 -14.90 -8.53 6.96
N MET A 164 -13.72 -7.95 7.12
CA MET A 164 -13.56 -6.61 7.66
C MET A 164 -14.34 -5.57 6.87
N ILE A 165 -14.18 -5.57 5.54
CA ILE A 165 -14.87 -4.61 4.67
C ILE A 165 -16.38 -4.85 4.66
N SER A 166 -16.82 -6.11 4.53
CA SER A 166 -18.26 -6.44 4.47
C SER A 166 -18.97 -6.18 5.79
N LYS A 167 -18.31 -6.32 6.92
CA LYS A 167 -18.86 -6.07 8.26
C LYS A 167 -18.58 -4.65 8.76
N ARG A 168 -17.89 -3.84 7.99
CA ARG A 168 -17.47 -2.49 8.37
C ARG A 168 -16.78 -2.48 9.74
N PHE A 169 -15.91 -3.44 9.95
CA PHE A 169 -15.04 -3.43 11.12
C PHE A 169 -13.94 -2.38 10.90
N VAL A 170 -13.89 -1.36 11.70
CA VAL A 170 -13.03 -0.18 11.51
C VAL A 170 -12.08 -0.05 12.68
N ASP A 171 -10.78 -0.35 12.47
CA ASP A 171 -9.75 -0.30 13.48
C ASP A 171 -8.39 0.04 12.85
N ALA A 172 -7.73 1.08 13.36
CA ALA A 172 -6.43 1.52 12.86
C ALA A 172 -5.27 0.55 13.17
N SER A 173 -5.47 -0.43 14.06
CA SER A 173 -4.53 -1.56 14.22
C SER A 173 -4.54 -2.49 13.00
N THR A 174 -5.53 -2.35 12.14
CA THR A 174 -5.69 -3.09 10.91
C THR A 174 -6.11 -2.11 9.81
N PRO A 175 -5.18 -1.32 9.28
CA PRO A 175 -5.51 -0.13 8.49
C PRO A 175 -6.41 -0.40 7.29
N MET A 176 -6.30 -1.56 6.64
CA MET A 176 -7.19 -1.94 5.54
C MET A 176 -8.67 -1.90 5.93
N SER A 177 -9.00 -2.14 7.21
CA SER A 177 -10.38 -2.09 7.72
C SER A 177 -11.00 -0.70 7.60
N LEU A 178 -10.19 0.35 7.67
CA LEU A 178 -10.65 1.74 7.55
C LEU A 178 -11.28 2.02 6.18
N LEU A 179 -10.85 1.30 5.14
CA LEU A 179 -11.41 1.47 3.80
C LEU A 179 -12.90 1.07 3.71
N ALA A 180 -13.41 0.31 4.70
CA ALA A 180 -14.85 0.02 4.77
C ALA A 180 -15.72 1.28 4.88
N ASP A 181 -15.15 2.38 5.39
CA ASP A 181 -15.83 3.67 5.52
C ASP A 181 -15.61 4.60 4.31
N HIS A 182 -14.79 4.20 3.34
CA HIS A 182 -14.65 4.98 2.13
C HIS A 182 -15.97 4.94 1.34
N PRO A 183 -16.50 6.10 0.87
CA PRO A 183 -17.81 6.17 0.22
C PRO A 183 -17.94 5.32 -1.05
N ASN A 184 -16.82 5.03 -1.70
CA ASN A 184 -16.80 4.24 -2.93
C ASN A 184 -15.57 3.32 -2.94
N VAL A 185 -15.65 2.22 -2.20
CA VAL A 185 -14.59 1.19 -2.15
C VAL A 185 -15.05 -0.08 -2.88
N GLN A 186 -14.16 -0.64 -3.68
CA GLN A 186 -14.32 -1.94 -4.31
C GLN A 186 -13.15 -2.84 -3.93
N PHE A 187 -13.47 -4.02 -3.40
CA PHE A 187 -12.50 -5.06 -3.09
C PHE A 187 -12.61 -6.19 -4.12
N ASN A 188 -11.52 -6.44 -4.83
CA ASN A 188 -11.44 -7.42 -5.90
C ASN A 188 -10.59 -8.60 -5.46
N TYR A 189 -11.10 -9.81 -5.64
CA TYR A 189 -10.39 -11.04 -5.31
C TYR A 189 -10.79 -12.17 -6.25
N TYR A 190 -9.92 -13.13 -6.42
CA TYR A 190 -10.23 -14.33 -7.17
C TYR A 190 -11.05 -15.29 -6.30
N ARG A 191 -12.09 -15.86 -6.87
CA ARG A 191 -12.97 -16.79 -6.17
C ARG A 191 -12.23 -17.98 -5.53
N CYS A 192 -11.25 -18.55 -6.22
CA CYS A 192 -10.42 -19.63 -5.70
C CYS A 192 -9.53 -19.18 -4.53
N GLY A 193 -9.18 -17.90 -4.44
CA GLY A 193 -8.45 -17.34 -3.31
C GLY A 193 -9.22 -17.31 -1.99
N LEU A 194 -10.53 -17.52 -2.01
CA LEU A 194 -11.36 -17.70 -0.81
C LEU A 194 -11.54 -19.18 -0.41
N GLY A 195 -10.81 -20.09 -1.02
CA GLY A 195 -10.86 -21.52 -0.78
C GLY A 195 -10.68 -21.94 0.67
N SER A 196 -10.67 -23.24 0.95
CA SER A 196 -10.44 -23.77 2.30
C SER A 196 -9.00 -23.52 2.75
N CYS A 197 -8.82 -23.13 4.01
CA CYS A 197 -7.52 -23.22 4.67
C CYS A 197 -7.36 -24.62 5.23
N ALA A 198 -6.66 -25.50 4.53
CA ALA A 198 -6.09 -26.68 5.15
C ALA A 198 -4.70 -26.31 5.69
N VAL A 199 -4.49 -26.48 6.98
CA VAL A 199 -3.16 -26.36 7.59
C VAL A 199 -2.62 -27.78 7.66
N GLU A 200 -1.62 -28.08 6.86
CA GLU A 200 -0.91 -29.34 6.89
C GLU A 200 0.49 -29.12 7.45
N MET A 201 0.88 -29.93 8.41
CA MET A 201 2.28 -30.04 8.84
C MET A 201 2.97 -31.04 7.92
N HIS A 202 4.02 -30.60 7.27
CA HIS A 202 4.90 -31.43 6.46
C HIS A 202 6.12 -31.86 7.26
#